data_c8b69e0993ed0db4dd932020d90f90bf
#
_entry.id   c8b69e0993ed0db4dd932020d90f90bf
#
_cell.length_a   1.000
_cell.length_b   1.000
_cell.length_c   1.000
_cell.angle_alpha   90.00
_cell.angle_beta   90.00
_cell.angle_gamma   90.00
#
_symmetry.space_group_name_H-M   'P 1'
#
loop_
_entity.id
_entity.type
_entity.pdbx_description
1 polymer ?
#
loop_
_entity_poly.entity_id
_entity_poly.type
_entity_poly.pdbx_seq_one_letter_code
_entity_poly.pdbx_strand_id
1 'polypeptide(L)'
;MIPIRTDRRQERTPWINYALILVNVLVFVVLQRTQSDTQGVRRYLLHPDYPQVLTCFTSMFMHGGWMHLLGNMVFLWVFGNAVNDSFGHVGYLAFYLAGGLAAAVAYIVVSGTAPVLGASGAISAVTGAFLVLFPRVRVTVLMILFYIIPLEISSLVFLAFQFAWNLFQTFQKGGGGVAYAAHSGGYVFGIGVAAGLLAVGLLPRDVYDLLSLFRTWRRRKGYQRMVTEGYDPFSGPTRLRRPRGQWGEPEGQGEQPAAEGNSREAGLRGRISELHRRGDFALAARGYLELVQLAPRAVLPLTQQLDVANYLMSAEQYPAAADAYERFLAHYGTYQYIGDIKLMLGLIYGRYLRQDDRAEAFLSQALAELLDESKQELARTELEKLRHRRGR
;
A
#
# COMPACT_ATOMS: atom_id res chain seq x y z
N MET A 1 -1.54 5.05 -23.91
CA MET A 1 -1.24 5.49 -22.53
C MET A 1 0.24 5.35 -22.27
N ILE A 2 0.95 6.46 -22.00
CA ILE A 2 2.40 6.48 -21.80
C ILE A 2 2.67 6.94 -20.37
N PRO A 3 3.27 6.10 -19.49
CA PRO A 3 3.64 6.51 -18.15
C PRO A 3 4.83 7.49 -18.24
N ILE A 4 4.81 8.57 -17.44
CA ILE A 4 5.87 9.57 -17.48
C ILE A 4 6.58 9.76 -16.13
N ARG A 5 5.89 9.51 -15.03
CA ARG A 5 6.47 9.61 -13.68
C ARG A 5 5.62 8.86 -12.65
N THR A 6 6.23 8.61 -11.49
CA THR A 6 5.53 8.17 -10.26
C THR A 6 5.70 9.24 -9.18
N ASP A 7 4.81 9.25 -8.19
CA ASP A 7 4.90 10.13 -7.02
C ASP A 7 5.83 9.59 -5.91
N ARG A 8 6.49 8.45 -6.16
CA ARG A 8 7.44 7.84 -5.22
C ARG A 8 8.76 8.61 -5.19
N ARG A 9 9.20 9.00 -4.01
CA ARG A 9 10.55 9.54 -3.79
C ARG A 9 11.58 8.41 -3.82
N GLN A 10 12.67 8.60 -4.55
CA GLN A 10 13.82 7.70 -4.57
C GLN A 10 14.74 8.00 -3.39
N GLU A 11 15.27 6.96 -2.74
CA GLU A 11 16.21 7.08 -1.63
C GLU A 11 17.66 6.97 -2.13
N ARG A 12 17.88 6.18 -3.19
CA ARG A 12 19.20 5.93 -3.77
C ARG A 12 19.20 6.19 -5.28
N THR A 13 20.33 6.62 -5.81
CA THR A 13 20.50 6.78 -7.26
C THR A 13 20.51 5.40 -7.94
N PRO A 14 19.62 5.12 -8.90
CA PRO A 14 19.46 3.80 -9.51
C PRO A 14 20.47 3.56 -10.65
N TRP A 15 21.75 3.51 -10.31
CA TRP A 15 22.85 3.43 -11.29
C TRP A 15 22.72 2.27 -12.28
N ILE A 16 22.32 1.09 -11.83
CA ILE A 16 22.16 -0.08 -12.72
C ILE A 16 21.01 0.13 -13.69
N ASN A 17 19.92 0.75 -13.27
CA ASN A 17 18.82 1.06 -14.19
C ASN A 17 19.26 2.05 -15.28
N TYR A 18 20.01 3.08 -14.91
CA TYR A 18 20.59 4.02 -15.89
C TYR A 18 21.59 3.33 -16.83
N ALA A 19 22.41 2.42 -16.31
CA ALA A 19 23.33 1.63 -17.13
C ALA A 19 22.58 0.73 -18.13
N LEU A 20 21.50 0.06 -17.70
CA LEU A 20 20.65 -0.76 -18.58
C LEU A 20 20.02 0.08 -19.70
N ILE A 21 19.49 1.26 -19.37
CA ILE A 21 18.94 2.20 -20.37
C ILE A 21 20.04 2.58 -21.38
N LEU A 22 21.21 2.99 -20.88
CA LEU A 22 22.34 3.37 -21.73
C LEU A 22 22.79 2.24 -22.64
N VAL A 23 22.93 1.01 -22.12
CA VAL A 23 23.33 -0.18 -22.91
C VAL A 23 22.32 -0.46 -24.01
N ASN A 24 21.01 -0.41 -23.72
CA ASN A 24 19.96 -0.61 -24.72
C ASN A 24 20.05 0.42 -25.85
N VAL A 25 20.26 1.71 -25.50
CA VAL A 25 20.41 2.79 -26.48
C VAL A 25 21.68 2.59 -27.32
N LEU A 26 22.82 2.28 -26.68
CA LEU A 26 24.09 2.06 -27.39
C LEU A 26 24.01 0.85 -28.32
N VAL A 27 23.46 -0.28 -27.88
CA VAL A 27 23.28 -1.47 -28.74
C VAL A 27 22.41 -1.12 -29.94
N PHE A 28 21.30 -0.38 -29.75
CA PHE A 28 20.45 0.00 -30.87
C PHE A 28 21.15 0.94 -31.84
N VAL A 29 21.79 2.01 -31.35
CA VAL A 29 22.43 3.02 -32.21
C VAL A 29 23.67 2.49 -32.89
N VAL A 30 24.55 1.79 -32.14
CA VAL A 30 25.86 1.36 -32.66
C VAL A 30 25.76 0.04 -33.41
N LEU A 31 25.12 -1.00 -32.85
CA LEU A 31 25.10 -2.32 -33.49
C LEU A 31 23.99 -2.45 -34.54
N GLN A 32 22.76 -2.04 -34.22
CA GLN A 32 21.64 -2.28 -35.12
C GLN A 32 21.53 -1.27 -36.27
N ARG A 33 21.90 0.00 -36.01
CA ARG A 33 21.78 1.06 -37.03
C ARG A 33 22.99 1.15 -37.95
N THR A 34 24.16 0.70 -37.54
CA THR A 34 25.37 0.69 -38.37
C THR A 34 25.49 -0.58 -39.21
N GLN A 35 24.86 -1.70 -38.79
CA GLN A 35 24.80 -2.90 -39.61
C GLN A 35 23.69 -2.79 -40.66
N SER A 36 24.06 -2.55 -41.91
CA SER A 36 23.15 -2.59 -43.07
C SER A 36 22.68 -4.02 -43.39
N ASP A 37 23.33 -5.03 -42.82
CA ASP A 37 23.00 -6.43 -43.01
C ASP A 37 22.00 -6.95 -41.98
N THR A 38 20.77 -7.23 -42.43
CA THR A 38 19.71 -7.84 -41.61
C THR A 38 20.08 -9.23 -41.08
N GLN A 39 20.97 -9.96 -41.74
CA GLN A 39 21.45 -11.28 -41.28
C GLN A 39 22.34 -11.14 -40.06
N GLY A 40 23.20 -10.12 -40.02
CA GLY A 40 24.05 -9.84 -38.85
C GLY A 40 23.28 -9.56 -37.57
N VAL A 41 22.11 -8.95 -37.68
CA VAL A 41 21.23 -8.67 -36.52
C VAL A 41 20.46 -9.91 -36.06
N ARG A 42 20.01 -10.76 -37.01
CA ARG A 42 19.20 -11.95 -36.71
C ARG A 42 19.87 -12.93 -35.76
N ARG A 43 21.19 -13.08 -35.80
CA ARG A 43 21.95 -13.98 -34.91
C ARG A 43 21.82 -13.64 -33.42
N TYR A 44 21.41 -12.42 -33.06
CA TYR A 44 21.23 -11.97 -31.69
C TYR A 44 19.78 -12.10 -31.21
N LEU A 45 18.84 -12.44 -32.12
CA LEU A 45 17.42 -12.62 -31.78
C LEU A 45 17.20 -14.00 -31.13
N LEU A 46 16.21 -14.08 -30.28
CA LEU A 46 15.73 -15.36 -29.76
C LEU A 46 14.89 -16.06 -30.83
N HIS A 47 15.36 -17.21 -31.30
CA HIS A 47 14.65 -18.09 -32.22
C HIS A 47 14.02 -19.25 -31.42
N PRO A 48 12.68 -19.36 -31.34
CA PRO A 48 12.03 -20.42 -30.58
C PRO A 48 12.32 -21.83 -31.06
N ASP A 49 12.50 -22.01 -32.38
CA ASP A 49 12.74 -23.32 -33.00
C ASP A 49 14.12 -23.90 -32.67
N TYR A 50 15.12 -23.04 -32.37
CA TYR A 50 16.48 -23.42 -31.98
C TYR A 50 17.02 -22.46 -30.92
N PRO A 51 16.43 -22.48 -29.71
CA PRO A 51 16.79 -21.52 -28.67
C PRO A 51 18.21 -21.75 -28.16
N GLN A 52 18.98 -20.68 -28.08
CA GLN A 52 20.31 -20.66 -27.49
C GLN A 52 20.32 -19.82 -26.23
N VAL A 53 21.02 -20.25 -25.19
CA VAL A 53 21.11 -19.50 -23.94
C VAL A 53 21.62 -18.07 -24.19
N LEU A 54 22.62 -17.92 -25.05
CA LEU A 54 23.15 -16.60 -25.40
C LEU A 54 22.07 -15.69 -26.02
N THR A 55 21.24 -16.20 -26.92
CA THR A 55 20.19 -15.40 -27.58
C THR A 55 19.04 -15.04 -26.65
N CYS A 56 18.81 -15.79 -25.57
CA CYS A 56 17.89 -15.38 -24.50
C CYS A 56 18.32 -14.06 -23.85
N PHE A 57 19.64 -13.83 -23.72
CA PHE A 57 20.16 -12.58 -23.14
C PHE A 57 20.35 -11.48 -24.20
N THR A 58 20.94 -11.79 -25.35
CA THR A 58 21.24 -10.76 -26.35
C THR A 58 19.97 -10.15 -26.93
N SER A 59 18.91 -10.93 -27.13
CA SER A 59 17.62 -10.45 -27.63
C SER A 59 16.98 -9.39 -26.76
N MET A 60 17.26 -9.37 -25.44
CA MET A 60 16.75 -8.36 -24.51
C MET A 60 17.25 -6.94 -24.82
N PHE A 61 18.38 -6.81 -25.51
CA PHE A 61 19.00 -5.53 -25.85
C PHE A 61 18.75 -5.11 -27.30
N MET A 62 18.09 -5.97 -28.10
CA MET A 62 17.75 -5.68 -29.49
C MET A 62 16.37 -5.03 -29.58
N HIS A 63 16.17 -4.09 -30.51
CA HIS A 63 14.89 -3.37 -30.69
C HIS A 63 14.48 -3.26 -32.14
N GLY A 64 13.18 -3.41 -32.43
CA GLY A 64 12.61 -3.41 -33.78
C GLY A 64 12.51 -2.02 -34.43
N GLY A 65 12.81 -0.94 -33.69
CA GLY A 65 12.75 0.44 -34.18
C GLY A 65 12.73 1.45 -33.05
N TRP A 66 12.79 2.74 -33.41
CA TRP A 66 12.87 3.84 -32.46
C TRP A 66 11.70 3.88 -31.46
N MET A 67 10.47 3.66 -31.91
CA MET A 67 9.30 3.67 -31.04
C MET A 67 9.30 2.50 -30.05
N HIS A 68 9.82 1.34 -30.49
CA HIS A 68 9.97 0.17 -29.63
C HIS A 68 11.03 0.42 -28.54
N LEU A 69 12.19 0.97 -28.92
CA LEU A 69 13.22 1.37 -27.97
C LEU A 69 12.69 2.42 -26.99
N LEU A 70 12.12 3.51 -27.48
CA LEU A 70 11.62 4.61 -26.66
C LEU A 70 10.58 4.15 -25.65
N GLY A 71 9.62 3.33 -26.11
CA GLY A 71 8.60 2.75 -25.24
C GLY A 71 9.22 1.94 -24.09
N ASN A 72 10.17 1.07 -24.41
CA ASN A 72 10.89 0.28 -23.41
C ASN A 72 11.67 1.16 -22.43
N MET A 73 12.39 2.15 -22.91
CA MET A 73 13.20 3.04 -22.05
C MET A 73 12.33 3.90 -21.12
N VAL A 74 11.18 4.36 -21.59
CA VAL A 74 10.22 5.10 -20.77
C VAL A 74 9.69 4.22 -19.60
N PHE A 75 9.30 2.98 -19.88
CA PHE A 75 8.85 2.06 -18.85
C PHE A 75 9.98 1.72 -17.85
N LEU A 76 11.17 1.47 -18.37
CA LEU A 76 12.33 1.18 -17.53
C LEU A 76 12.72 2.39 -16.66
N TRP A 77 12.64 3.60 -17.19
CA TRP A 77 12.86 4.84 -16.45
C TRP A 77 11.83 5.03 -15.32
N VAL A 78 10.55 4.87 -15.63
CA VAL A 78 9.47 5.16 -14.68
C VAL A 78 9.39 4.12 -13.57
N PHE A 79 9.50 2.83 -13.87
CA PHE A 79 9.30 1.73 -12.91
C PHE A 79 10.61 1.12 -12.42
N GLY A 80 11.63 1.06 -13.27
CA GLY A 80 12.91 0.44 -12.95
C GLY A 80 13.68 1.15 -11.85
N ASN A 81 13.63 2.49 -11.82
CA ASN A 81 14.31 3.26 -10.79
C ASN A 81 13.86 2.87 -9.38
N ALA A 82 12.56 2.74 -9.16
CA ALA A 82 12.00 2.40 -7.86
C ALA A 82 12.28 0.93 -7.45
N VAL A 83 12.28 0.02 -8.43
CA VAL A 83 12.61 -1.40 -8.17
C VAL A 83 14.10 -1.55 -7.90
N ASN A 84 14.98 -0.83 -8.64
CA ASN A 84 16.42 -0.82 -8.37
C ASN A 84 16.72 -0.30 -6.96
N ASP A 85 16.01 0.74 -6.50
CA ASP A 85 16.13 1.28 -5.15
C ASP A 85 15.84 0.22 -4.08
N SER A 86 14.77 -0.58 -4.28
CA SER A 86 14.32 -1.61 -3.33
C SER A 86 15.17 -2.88 -3.34
N PHE A 87 15.63 -3.33 -4.52
CA PHE A 87 16.42 -4.57 -4.68
C PHE A 87 17.91 -4.35 -4.45
N GLY A 88 18.37 -3.09 -4.43
CA GLY A 88 19.78 -2.75 -4.53
C GLY A 88 20.32 -3.02 -5.94
N HIS A 89 21.55 -2.56 -6.20
CA HIS A 89 22.12 -2.59 -7.55
C HIS A 89 22.32 -4.00 -8.10
N VAL A 90 23.01 -4.88 -7.34
CA VAL A 90 23.30 -6.24 -7.76
C VAL A 90 22.05 -7.10 -7.85
N GLY A 91 21.16 -6.99 -6.84
CA GLY A 91 19.89 -7.70 -6.83
C GLY A 91 18.99 -7.30 -8.00
N TYR A 92 18.95 -6.03 -8.35
CA TYR A 92 18.18 -5.53 -9.48
C TYR A 92 18.70 -6.04 -10.82
N LEU A 93 20.04 -6.04 -11.04
CA LEU A 93 20.62 -6.58 -12.27
C LEU A 93 20.30 -8.07 -12.43
N ALA A 94 20.52 -8.85 -11.38
CA ALA A 94 20.20 -10.28 -11.38
C ALA A 94 18.70 -10.52 -11.65
N PHE A 95 17.83 -9.74 -11.00
CA PHE A 95 16.38 -9.80 -11.19
C PHE A 95 15.97 -9.46 -12.62
N TYR A 96 16.53 -8.39 -13.21
CA TYR A 96 16.24 -7.97 -14.60
C TYR A 96 16.58 -9.07 -15.60
N LEU A 97 17.82 -9.64 -15.49
CA LEU A 97 18.27 -10.68 -16.39
C LEU A 97 17.47 -11.99 -16.21
N ALA A 98 17.20 -12.39 -14.97
CA ALA A 98 16.38 -13.57 -14.69
C ALA A 98 14.93 -13.38 -15.17
N GLY A 99 14.37 -12.17 -15.02
CA GLY A 99 13.04 -11.83 -15.53
C GLY A 99 12.93 -11.92 -17.05
N GLY A 100 13.97 -11.46 -17.75
CA GLY A 100 14.04 -11.60 -19.20
C GLY A 100 14.21 -13.06 -19.66
N LEU A 101 14.98 -13.85 -18.94
CA LEU A 101 15.09 -15.30 -19.19
C LEU A 101 13.75 -16.01 -18.98
N ALA A 102 13.05 -15.72 -17.87
CA ALA A 102 11.73 -16.28 -17.59
C ALA A 102 10.71 -15.90 -18.69
N ALA A 103 10.75 -14.65 -19.18
CA ALA A 103 9.96 -14.20 -20.29
C ALA A 103 10.27 -14.95 -21.60
N ALA A 104 11.56 -15.18 -21.89
CA ALA A 104 12.01 -15.96 -23.03
C ALA A 104 11.49 -17.41 -22.98
N VAL A 105 11.62 -18.07 -21.83
CA VAL A 105 11.10 -19.42 -21.60
C VAL A 105 9.58 -19.46 -21.78
N ALA A 106 8.85 -18.51 -21.20
CA ALA A 106 7.39 -18.44 -21.37
C ALA A 106 6.99 -18.28 -22.84
N TYR A 107 7.72 -17.45 -23.61
CA TYR A 107 7.47 -17.28 -25.03
C TYR A 107 7.70 -18.58 -25.82
N ILE A 108 8.81 -19.28 -25.60
CA ILE A 108 9.14 -20.55 -26.28
C ILE A 108 8.05 -21.59 -26.00
N VAL A 109 7.61 -21.70 -24.74
CA VAL A 109 6.65 -22.74 -24.32
C VAL A 109 5.23 -22.46 -24.81
N VAL A 110 4.80 -21.18 -24.82
CA VAL A 110 3.38 -20.83 -25.05
C VAL A 110 3.08 -20.49 -26.51
N SER A 111 3.96 -19.76 -27.21
CA SER A 111 3.59 -19.19 -28.51
C SER A 111 4.76 -19.01 -29.49
N GLY A 112 5.93 -19.51 -29.17
CA GLY A 112 7.15 -19.25 -29.89
C GLY A 112 7.17 -19.83 -31.30
N THR A 113 6.70 -19.07 -32.32
CA THR A 113 6.81 -19.44 -33.74
C THR A 113 7.62 -18.43 -34.57
N ALA A 114 7.89 -17.24 -34.01
CA ALA A 114 8.65 -16.20 -34.69
C ALA A 114 9.81 -15.70 -33.83
N PRO A 115 10.89 -15.23 -34.46
CA PRO A 115 11.99 -14.63 -33.72
C PRO A 115 11.51 -13.43 -32.88
N VAL A 116 11.96 -13.34 -31.61
CA VAL A 116 11.59 -12.28 -30.69
C VAL A 116 12.79 -11.46 -30.25
N LEU A 117 12.54 -10.18 -29.97
CA LEU A 117 13.53 -9.21 -29.53
C LEU A 117 12.86 -8.13 -28.64
N GLY A 118 13.65 -7.54 -27.77
CA GLY A 118 13.22 -6.41 -26.94
C GLY A 118 13.41 -6.63 -25.45
N ALA A 119 13.66 -5.53 -24.75
CA ALA A 119 13.77 -5.49 -23.31
C ALA A 119 12.44 -5.76 -22.59
N SER A 120 11.33 -5.76 -23.33
CA SER A 120 9.98 -5.70 -22.77
C SER A 120 9.60 -6.88 -21.86
N GLY A 121 10.15 -8.06 -22.10
CA GLY A 121 9.97 -9.22 -21.21
C GLY A 121 10.57 -8.99 -19.82
N ALA A 122 11.82 -8.51 -19.76
CA ALA A 122 12.48 -8.14 -18.50
C ALA A 122 11.81 -6.93 -17.84
N ILE A 123 11.37 -5.95 -18.63
CA ILE A 123 10.62 -4.78 -18.15
C ILE A 123 9.26 -5.20 -17.57
N SER A 124 8.61 -6.20 -18.16
CA SER A 124 7.37 -6.77 -17.61
C SER A 124 7.61 -7.41 -16.22
N ALA A 125 8.77 -8.05 -16.00
CA ALA A 125 9.15 -8.53 -14.68
C ALA A 125 9.36 -7.35 -13.70
N VAL A 126 10.04 -6.29 -14.11
CA VAL A 126 10.23 -5.07 -13.31
C VAL A 126 8.89 -4.43 -12.95
N THR A 127 7.97 -4.29 -13.89
CA THR A 127 6.64 -3.71 -13.65
C THR A 127 5.78 -4.63 -12.77
N GLY A 128 5.92 -5.96 -12.90
CA GLY A 128 5.30 -6.93 -12.01
C GLY A 128 5.79 -6.81 -10.56
N ALA A 129 7.09 -6.64 -10.37
CA ALA A 129 7.66 -6.37 -9.05
C ALA A 129 7.18 -5.02 -8.50
N PHE A 130 7.15 -3.97 -9.32
CA PHE A 130 6.63 -2.66 -8.94
C PHE A 130 5.18 -2.74 -8.45
N LEU A 131 4.33 -3.51 -9.13
CA LEU A 131 2.94 -3.74 -8.74
C LEU A 131 2.82 -4.32 -7.32
N VAL A 132 3.70 -5.25 -6.97
CA VAL A 132 3.72 -5.90 -5.65
C VAL A 132 4.25 -4.96 -4.57
N LEU A 133 5.32 -4.23 -4.87
CA LEU A 133 6.01 -3.36 -3.91
C LEU A 133 5.24 -2.05 -3.66
N PHE A 134 4.62 -1.48 -4.71
CA PHE A 134 4.09 -0.11 -4.69
C PHE A 134 2.67 0.02 -5.26
N PRO A 135 1.69 -0.79 -4.80
CA PRO A 135 0.34 -0.84 -5.40
C PRO A 135 -0.45 0.46 -5.25
N ARG A 136 -0.09 1.33 -4.29
CA ARG A 136 -0.77 2.62 -4.02
C ARG A 136 -0.07 3.84 -4.60
N VAL A 137 1.13 3.68 -5.10
CA VAL A 137 1.86 4.76 -5.77
C VAL A 137 1.05 5.24 -6.98
N ARG A 138 0.97 6.55 -7.18
CA ARG A 138 0.31 7.13 -8.33
C ARG A 138 1.27 7.21 -9.51
N VAL A 139 0.77 6.79 -10.66
CA VAL A 139 1.48 6.89 -11.93
C VAL A 139 0.80 7.99 -12.75
N THR A 140 1.55 9.00 -13.16
CA THR A 140 1.07 9.98 -14.13
C THR A 140 1.23 9.38 -15.52
N VAL A 141 0.11 9.20 -16.21
CA VAL A 141 0.01 8.61 -17.54
C VAL A 141 -0.49 9.66 -18.54
N LEU A 142 0.20 9.81 -19.65
CA LEU A 142 -0.30 10.63 -20.76
C LEU A 142 -1.29 9.82 -21.60
N MET A 143 -2.52 10.30 -21.65
CA MET A 143 -3.53 9.81 -22.56
C MET A 143 -3.57 10.74 -23.78
N ILE A 144 -3.29 10.17 -24.96
CA ILE A 144 -3.31 10.87 -26.22
C ILE A 144 -4.61 10.48 -26.91
N LEU A 145 -5.58 11.38 -26.92
CA LEU A 145 -6.79 11.33 -27.73
C LEU A 145 -6.73 12.50 -28.75
N PHE A 146 -7.67 13.45 -28.65
CA PHE A 146 -7.59 14.71 -29.39
C PHE A 146 -6.66 15.73 -28.73
N TYR A 147 -6.43 15.57 -27.41
CA TYR A 147 -5.51 16.34 -26.58
C TYR A 147 -4.64 15.42 -25.76
N ILE A 148 -3.49 15.95 -25.31
CA ILE A 148 -2.59 15.25 -24.38
C ILE A 148 -3.07 15.56 -22.97
N ILE A 149 -3.65 14.57 -22.29
CA ILE A 149 -4.22 14.71 -20.95
C ILE A 149 -3.36 13.90 -19.96
N PRO A 150 -2.73 14.53 -18.97
CA PRO A 150 -2.08 13.81 -17.88
C PRO A 150 -3.14 13.31 -16.89
N LEU A 151 -3.14 12.01 -16.64
CA LEU A 151 -4.00 11.35 -15.67
C LEU A 151 -3.16 10.71 -14.57
N GLU A 152 -3.57 10.89 -13.33
CA GLU A 152 -2.98 10.21 -12.19
C GLU A 152 -3.80 8.96 -11.85
N ILE A 153 -3.21 7.80 -12.04
CA ILE A 153 -3.84 6.50 -11.82
C ILE A 153 -3.01 5.73 -10.80
N SER A 154 -3.66 4.99 -9.89
CA SER A 154 -2.97 4.05 -9.01
C SER A 154 -2.19 3.03 -9.83
N SER A 155 -0.94 2.74 -9.42
CA SER A 155 -0.12 1.72 -10.06
C SER A 155 -0.79 0.35 -10.08
N LEU A 156 -1.54 0.01 -9.03
CA LEU A 156 -2.33 -1.23 -9.00
C LEU A 156 -3.30 -1.31 -10.18
N VAL A 157 -4.08 -0.26 -10.42
CA VAL A 157 -5.06 -0.24 -11.52
C VAL A 157 -4.37 -0.25 -12.88
N PHE A 158 -3.36 0.62 -13.06
CA PHE A 158 -2.65 0.74 -14.33
C PHE A 158 -1.92 -0.55 -14.72
N LEU A 159 -1.10 -1.11 -13.80
CA LEU A 159 -0.27 -2.29 -14.09
C LEU A 159 -1.08 -3.59 -14.07
N ALA A 160 -2.11 -3.70 -13.24
CA ALA A 160 -3.02 -4.85 -13.28
C ALA A 160 -3.80 -4.90 -14.60
N PHE A 161 -4.25 -3.75 -15.10
CA PHE A 161 -4.88 -3.66 -16.43
C PHE A 161 -3.89 -4.05 -17.54
N GLN A 162 -2.66 -3.52 -17.50
CA GLN A 162 -1.60 -3.88 -18.45
C GLN A 162 -1.32 -5.39 -18.45
N PHE A 163 -1.20 -5.99 -17.26
CA PHE A 163 -0.98 -7.43 -17.12
C PHE A 163 -2.17 -8.24 -17.67
N ALA A 164 -3.39 -7.89 -17.27
CA ALA A 164 -4.60 -8.56 -17.74
C ALA A 164 -4.74 -8.45 -19.26
N TRP A 165 -4.42 -7.29 -19.86
CA TRP A 165 -4.41 -7.10 -21.30
C TRP A 165 -3.38 -7.97 -22.00
N ASN A 166 -2.13 -8.02 -21.49
CA ASN A 166 -1.10 -8.90 -22.04
C ASN A 166 -1.49 -10.37 -21.95
N LEU A 167 -2.07 -10.79 -20.82
CA LEU A 167 -2.54 -12.16 -20.61
C LEU A 167 -3.68 -12.50 -21.59
N PHE A 168 -4.65 -11.62 -21.75
CA PHE A 168 -5.74 -11.79 -22.72
C PHE A 168 -5.19 -11.95 -24.15
N GLN A 169 -4.29 -11.04 -24.56
CA GLN A 169 -3.68 -11.07 -25.90
C GLN A 169 -2.79 -12.31 -26.13
N THR A 170 -2.22 -12.91 -25.06
CA THR A 170 -1.45 -14.15 -25.17
C THR A 170 -2.30 -15.31 -25.71
N PHE A 171 -3.60 -15.32 -25.40
CA PHE A 171 -4.53 -16.37 -25.86
C PHE A 171 -5.24 -16.02 -27.17
N GLN A 172 -5.08 -14.81 -27.71
CA GLN A 172 -5.65 -14.41 -29.00
C GLN A 172 -4.75 -14.89 -30.14
N LYS A 173 -5.31 -15.70 -31.05
CA LYS A 173 -4.64 -16.10 -32.27
C LYS A 173 -4.59 -14.91 -33.23
N GLY A 174 -3.42 -14.30 -33.43
CA GLY A 174 -3.26 -13.21 -34.40
C GLY A 174 -2.70 -11.90 -33.87
N GLY A 175 -2.02 -11.90 -32.73
CA GLY A 175 -1.36 -10.73 -32.17
C GLY A 175 -0.25 -10.19 -33.09
N GLY A 176 -0.50 -9.04 -33.72
CA GLY A 176 0.37 -8.41 -34.68
C GLY A 176 1.78 -8.05 -34.22
N GLY A 177 2.70 -9.01 -34.20
CA GLY A 177 4.13 -8.80 -33.99
C GLY A 177 4.57 -8.52 -32.55
N VAL A 178 3.66 -8.55 -31.55
CA VAL A 178 4.00 -8.36 -30.13
C VAL A 178 4.06 -9.71 -29.41
N ALA A 179 5.16 -9.95 -28.69
CA ALA A 179 5.37 -11.20 -27.94
C ALA A 179 4.63 -11.18 -26.58
N TYR A 180 3.31 -11.18 -26.61
CA TYR A 180 2.48 -11.08 -25.40
C TYR A 180 2.74 -12.20 -24.37
N ALA A 181 3.08 -13.41 -24.82
CA ALA A 181 3.45 -14.51 -23.93
C ALA A 181 4.74 -14.20 -23.16
N ALA A 182 5.73 -13.55 -23.78
CA ALA A 182 6.93 -13.09 -23.10
C ALA A 182 6.60 -12.05 -22.04
N HIS A 183 5.73 -11.09 -22.34
CA HIS A 183 5.30 -10.08 -21.38
C HIS A 183 4.57 -10.72 -20.20
N SER A 184 3.62 -11.61 -20.47
CA SER A 184 2.86 -12.32 -19.41
C SER A 184 3.77 -13.15 -18.51
N GLY A 185 4.74 -13.87 -19.10
CA GLY A 185 5.75 -14.63 -18.36
C GLY A 185 6.62 -13.73 -17.47
N GLY A 186 7.04 -12.58 -18.01
CA GLY A 186 7.76 -11.56 -17.25
C GLY A 186 6.95 -11.05 -16.04
N TYR A 187 5.69 -10.66 -16.23
CA TYR A 187 4.81 -10.23 -15.14
C TYR A 187 4.65 -11.30 -14.06
N VAL A 188 4.37 -12.56 -14.45
CA VAL A 188 4.21 -13.68 -13.50
C VAL A 188 5.49 -13.89 -12.69
N PHE A 189 6.66 -13.89 -13.34
CA PHE A 189 7.94 -13.98 -12.66
C PHE A 189 8.14 -12.81 -11.70
N GLY A 190 7.94 -11.59 -12.15
CA GLY A 190 8.17 -10.38 -11.35
C GLY A 190 7.27 -10.31 -10.12
N ILE A 191 5.99 -10.61 -10.28
CA ILE A 191 5.02 -10.69 -9.17
C ILE A 191 5.42 -11.79 -8.19
N GLY A 192 5.73 -13.00 -8.69
CA GLY A 192 6.07 -14.15 -7.86
C GLY A 192 7.35 -13.93 -7.05
N VAL A 193 8.43 -13.46 -7.69
CA VAL A 193 9.71 -13.22 -7.03
C VAL A 193 9.61 -12.09 -6.01
N ALA A 194 8.99 -10.95 -6.37
CA ALA A 194 8.85 -9.84 -5.44
C ALA A 194 7.98 -10.22 -4.22
N ALA A 195 6.87 -10.93 -4.44
CA ALA A 195 6.03 -11.44 -3.35
C ALA A 195 6.78 -12.45 -2.47
N GLY A 196 7.55 -13.36 -3.07
CA GLY A 196 8.38 -14.33 -2.35
C GLY A 196 9.45 -13.65 -1.49
N LEU A 197 10.22 -12.71 -2.06
CA LEU A 197 11.25 -11.96 -1.34
C LEU A 197 10.68 -11.11 -0.20
N LEU A 198 9.50 -10.49 -0.40
CA LEU A 198 8.78 -9.81 0.69
C LEU A 198 8.31 -10.80 1.77
N ALA A 199 7.82 -11.96 1.37
CA ALA A 199 7.30 -12.95 2.33
C ALA A 199 8.41 -13.48 3.27
N VAL A 200 9.61 -13.72 2.72
CA VAL A 200 10.78 -14.17 3.50
C VAL A 200 11.56 -13.03 4.16
N GLY A 201 11.19 -11.76 3.93
CA GLY A 201 11.81 -10.60 4.57
C GLY A 201 13.14 -10.14 3.97
N LEU A 202 13.47 -10.56 2.75
CA LEU A 202 14.68 -10.13 2.03
C LEU A 202 14.54 -8.75 1.37
N LEU A 203 13.31 -8.28 1.18
CA LEU A 203 13.04 -6.90 0.76
C LEU A 203 12.46 -6.10 1.93
N PRO A 204 12.77 -4.79 2.02
CA PRO A 204 12.18 -3.92 3.01
C PRO A 204 10.67 -3.87 2.81
N ARG A 205 9.92 -4.11 3.90
CA ARG A 205 8.47 -4.06 3.88
C ARG A 205 7.99 -2.63 3.98
N ASP A 206 7.19 -2.21 3.04
CA ASP A 206 6.40 -0.99 3.16
C ASP A 206 5.04 -1.34 3.79
N VAL A 207 4.48 -0.40 4.56
CA VAL A 207 3.14 -0.52 5.15
C VAL A 207 2.07 -0.73 4.06
N TYR A 208 2.36 -0.34 2.84
CA TYR A 208 1.45 -0.33 1.70
C TYR A 208 1.80 -1.33 0.60
N ASP A 209 2.73 -2.27 0.82
CA ASP A 209 2.98 -3.34 -0.14
C ASP A 209 1.75 -4.26 -0.30
N LEU A 210 1.68 -5.00 -1.40
CA LEU A 210 0.52 -5.83 -1.74
C LEU A 210 0.24 -6.91 -0.67
N LEU A 211 1.29 -7.49 -0.06
CA LEU A 211 1.12 -8.50 1.00
C LEU A 211 0.58 -7.87 2.29
N SER A 212 1.02 -6.68 2.65
CA SER A 212 0.53 -5.91 3.81
C SER A 212 -0.94 -5.52 3.61
N LEU A 213 -1.32 -5.09 2.41
CA LEU A 213 -2.71 -4.82 2.03
C LEU A 213 -3.58 -6.07 2.13
N PHE A 214 -3.11 -7.20 1.61
CA PHE A 214 -3.83 -8.48 1.66
C PHE A 214 -3.99 -8.98 3.10
N ARG A 215 -2.94 -8.90 3.93
CA ARG A 215 -3.01 -9.25 5.35
C ARG A 215 -4.02 -8.38 6.10
N THR A 216 -4.01 -7.07 5.85
CA THR A 216 -4.96 -6.12 6.45
C THR A 216 -6.39 -6.44 6.03
N TRP A 217 -6.62 -6.73 4.75
CA TRP A 217 -7.92 -7.13 4.23
C TRP A 217 -8.40 -8.46 4.83
N ARG A 218 -7.52 -9.48 4.94
CA ARG A 218 -7.86 -10.74 5.61
C ARG A 218 -8.22 -10.55 7.07
N ARG A 219 -7.45 -9.71 7.80
CA ARG A 219 -7.75 -9.38 9.20
C ARG A 219 -9.11 -8.68 9.33
N ARG A 220 -9.41 -7.72 8.45
CA ARG A 220 -10.73 -7.05 8.42
C ARG A 220 -11.87 -8.04 8.14
N LYS A 221 -11.72 -8.93 7.17
CA LYS A 221 -12.72 -9.98 6.90
C LYS A 221 -12.87 -10.96 8.07
N GLY A 222 -11.78 -11.40 8.68
CA GLY A 222 -11.81 -12.24 9.87
C GLY A 222 -12.54 -11.57 11.03
N TYR A 223 -12.25 -10.30 11.27
CA TYR A 223 -12.93 -9.49 12.28
C TYR A 223 -14.44 -9.33 11.98
N GLN A 224 -14.79 -9.00 10.73
CA GLN A 224 -16.19 -8.90 10.32
C GLN A 224 -16.96 -10.21 10.51
N ARG A 225 -16.35 -11.37 10.19
CA ARG A 225 -16.95 -12.68 10.45
C ARG A 225 -17.17 -12.92 11.94
N MET A 226 -16.17 -12.66 12.79
CA MET A 226 -16.30 -12.80 14.24
C MET A 226 -17.42 -11.92 14.79
N VAL A 227 -17.55 -10.68 14.32
CA VAL A 227 -18.63 -9.76 14.73
C VAL A 227 -20.01 -10.25 14.25
N THR A 228 -20.12 -10.74 13.01
CA THR A 228 -21.39 -11.30 12.50
C THR A 228 -21.78 -12.64 13.14
N GLU A 229 -20.81 -13.42 13.63
CA GLU A 229 -21.03 -14.66 14.37
C GLU A 229 -21.35 -14.42 15.86
N GLY A 230 -21.53 -13.15 16.27
CA GLY A 230 -21.96 -12.76 17.62
C GLY A 230 -20.81 -12.62 18.62
N TYR A 231 -19.56 -12.51 18.15
CA TYR A 231 -18.44 -12.12 18.99
C TYR A 231 -18.60 -10.67 19.39
N ASP A 232 -18.87 -10.43 20.68
CA ASP A 232 -18.82 -9.10 21.28
C ASP A 232 -17.49 -8.96 22.03
N PRO A 233 -16.54 -8.18 21.50
CA PRO A 233 -15.23 -7.97 22.13
C PRO A 233 -15.31 -7.23 23.48
N PHE A 234 -16.51 -6.76 23.88
CA PHE A 234 -16.74 -5.94 25.07
C PHE A 234 -17.46 -6.70 26.20
N SER A 235 -17.94 -7.94 25.96
CA SER A 235 -18.65 -8.73 26.96
C SER A 235 -17.75 -9.48 27.95
N GLY A 236 -16.42 -9.22 27.99
CA GLY A 236 -15.47 -9.92 28.84
C GLY A 236 -15.08 -11.32 28.32
N PRO A 237 -14.28 -12.11 29.08
CA PRO A 237 -13.82 -13.42 28.63
C PRO A 237 -15.00 -14.27 28.22
N THR A 238 -15.04 -14.64 26.95
CA THR A 238 -16.13 -15.33 26.25
C THR A 238 -16.53 -16.58 27.01
N ARG A 239 -17.62 -16.53 27.71
CA ARG A 239 -18.37 -17.77 27.96
C ARG A 239 -18.87 -18.22 26.58
N LEU A 240 -18.27 -19.27 26.05
CA LEU A 240 -18.77 -20.00 24.87
C LEU A 240 -20.27 -20.16 25.07
N ARG A 241 -21.07 -19.54 24.19
CA ARG A 241 -22.52 -19.66 24.18
C ARG A 241 -22.79 -21.15 23.92
N ARG A 242 -23.08 -21.90 25.02
CA ARG A 242 -23.53 -23.29 24.90
C ARG A 242 -24.80 -23.28 24.04
N PRO A 243 -24.99 -24.26 23.18
CA PRO A 243 -26.20 -24.38 22.40
C PRO A 243 -27.43 -24.34 23.33
N ARG A 244 -28.41 -23.53 22.93
CA ARG A 244 -29.70 -23.36 23.63
C ARG A 244 -30.42 -24.68 23.61
N GLY A 245 -30.29 -25.45 24.68
CA GLY A 245 -30.99 -26.74 24.86
C GLY A 245 -31.01 -27.07 26.34
N GLN A 246 -32.18 -26.99 26.89
CA GLN A 246 -32.64 -27.60 28.14
C GLN A 246 -31.87 -27.26 29.41
N TRP A 247 -32.43 -26.35 30.21
CA TRP A 247 -32.74 -26.55 31.64
C TRP A 247 -33.56 -25.35 32.09
N GLY A 248 -34.63 -25.67 32.86
CA GLY A 248 -35.70 -24.81 33.28
C GLY A 248 -35.31 -23.49 33.93
N GLU A 249 -36.21 -22.55 33.78
CA GLU A 249 -36.24 -21.30 34.48
C GLU A 249 -36.37 -21.51 35.99
N PRO A 250 -35.70 -20.70 36.79
CA PRO A 250 -36.22 -20.33 38.11
C PRO A 250 -36.97 -18.98 37.95
N GLU A 251 -38.24 -19.00 38.17
CA GLU A 251 -39.05 -17.83 38.43
C GLU A 251 -38.58 -17.11 39.71
N GLY A 252 -38.57 -15.80 39.62
CA GLY A 252 -38.87 -14.97 40.78
C GLY A 252 -37.82 -13.94 41.18
N GLN A 253 -38.28 -12.72 41.06
CA GLN A 253 -38.08 -11.57 41.94
C GLN A 253 -37.30 -10.37 41.39
N GLY A 254 -38.02 -9.26 41.26
CA GLY A 254 -37.53 -7.92 41.57
C GLY A 254 -37.12 -7.08 40.37
N GLU A 255 -38.11 -6.57 39.62
CA GLU A 255 -37.94 -5.39 38.80
C GLU A 255 -37.51 -4.20 39.66
N GLN A 256 -36.36 -3.65 39.36
CA GLN A 256 -35.96 -2.30 39.79
C GLN A 256 -35.66 -1.45 38.55
N PRO A 257 -35.95 -0.12 38.54
CA PRO A 257 -35.98 0.73 37.39
C PRO A 257 -34.62 1.17 36.86
N ALA A 258 -33.77 0.18 36.48
CA ALA A 258 -32.47 0.38 35.83
C ALA A 258 -32.50 0.10 34.33
N ALA A 259 -33.64 -0.29 33.77
CA ALA A 259 -33.74 -0.84 32.40
C ALA A 259 -33.75 0.23 31.28
N GLU A 260 -34.24 1.44 31.54
CA GLU A 260 -34.37 2.46 30.47
C GLU A 260 -33.04 3.13 30.11
N GLY A 261 -32.14 3.37 31.08
CA GLY A 261 -30.83 3.95 30.84
C GLY A 261 -29.92 3.01 30.02
N ASN A 262 -29.93 1.72 30.32
CA ASN A 262 -29.15 0.70 29.60
C ASN A 262 -29.61 0.48 28.15
N SER A 263 -30.91 0.56 27.93
CA SER A 263 -31.50 0.43 26.56
C SER A 263 -31.14 1.61 25.67
N ARG A 264 -31.13 2.83 26.19
CA ARG A 264 -30.78 4.05 25.46
C ARG A 264 -29.28 4.12 25.15
N GLU A 265 -28.42 3.73 26.11
CA GLU A 265 -26.97 3.61 25.88
C GLU A 265 -26.66 2.59 24.79
N ALA A 266 -27.25 1.40 24.85
CA ALA A 266 -27.07 0.35 23.85
C ALA A 266 -27.54 0.81 22.46
N GLY A 267 -28.68 1.53 22.36
CA GLY A 267 -29.18 2.11 21.14
C GLY A 267 -28.22 3.14 20.53
N LEU A 268 -27.64 4.03 21.35
CA LEU A 268 -26.64 5.01 20.90
C LEU A 268 -25.37 4.33 20.40
N ARG A 269 -24.85 3.34 21.11
CA ARG A 269 -23.68 2.55 20.70
C ARG A 269 -23.90 1.85 19.35
N GLY A 270 -25.07 1.25 19.14
CA GLY A 270 -25.47 0.63 17.87
C GLY A 270 -25.52 1.64 16.73
N ARG A 271 -26.12 2.81 16.97
CA ARG A 271 -26.21 3.89 15.98
C ARG A 271 -24.82 4.44 15.61
N ILE A 272 -23.94 4.69 16.58
CA ILE A 272 -22.58 5.14 16.35
C ILE A 272 -21.81 4.12 15.50
N SER A 273 -21.93 2.85 15.83
CA SER A 273 -21.24 1.77 15.08
C SER A 273 -21.74 1.65 13.65
N GLU A 274 -23.03 1.85 13.38
CA GLU A 274 -23.60 1.88 12.04
C GLU A 274 -23.11 3.08 11.23
N LEU A 275 -23.15 4.28 11.82
CA LEU A 275 -22.65 5.50 11.18
C LEU A 275 -21.15 5.44 10.88
N HIS A 276 -20.36 4.92 11.82
CA HIS A 276 -18.93 4.69 11.62
C HIS A 276 -18.67 3.72 10.45
N ARG A 277 -19.42 2.62 10.36
CA ARG A 277 -19.31 1.64 9.27
C ARG A 277 -19.63 2.23 7.90
N ARG A 278 -20.56 3.19 7.83
CA ARG A 278 -20.91 3.96 6.63
C ARG A 278 -19.88 5.03 6.27
N GLY A 279 -18.94 5.33 7.17
CA GLY A 279 -17.95 6.41 7.00
C GLY A 279 -18.50 7.80 7.36
N ASP A 280 -19.67 7.86 7.99
CA ASP A 280 -20.28 9.13 8.41
C ASP A 280 -19.77 9.53 9.80
N PHE A 281 -18.50 9.92 9.85
CA PHE A 281 -17.81 10.28 11.09
C PHE A 281 -18.40 11.52 11.76
N ALA A 282 -19.04 12.41 11.00
CA ALA A 282 -19.69 13.59 11.54
C ALA A 282 -20.88 13.23 12.44
N LEU A 283 -21.76 12.37 11.97
CA LEU A 283 -22.90 11.90 12.76
C LEU A 283 -22.48 10.91 13.84
N ALA A 284 -21.47 10.10 13.61
CA ALA A 284 -20.89 9.21 14.62
C ALA A 284 -20.33 10.02 15.81
N ALA A 285 -19.60 11.10 15.55
CA ALA A 285 -19.06 11.98 16.59
C ALA A 285 -20.18 12.70 17.38
N ARG A 286 -21.25 13.14 16.73
CA ARG A 286 -22.43 13.70 17.44
C ARG A 286 -23.06 12.65 18.37
N GLY A 287 -23.27 11.43 17.86
CA GLY A 287 -23.79 10.33 18.68
C GLY A 287 -22.87 9.99 19.86
N TYR A 288 -21.56 10.09 19.67
CA TYR A 288 -20.57 9.90 20.75
C TYR A 288 -20.70 10.99 21.83
N LEU A 289 -20.85 12.24 21.47
CA LEU A 289 -21.04 13.33 22.45
C LEU A 289 -22.33 13.12 23.25
N GLU A 290 -23.42 12.67 22.62
CA GLU A 290 -24.67 12.30 23.32
C GLU A 290 -24.43 11.10 24.26
N LEU A 291 -23.66 10.09 23.81
CA LEU A 291 -23.34 8.92 24.62
C LEU A 291 -22.53 9.30 25.87
N VAL A 292 -21.53 10.19 25.75
CA VAL A 292 -20.72 10.64 26.87
C VAL A 292 -21.53 11.50 27.87
N GLN A 293 -22.50 12.25 27.40
CA GLN A 293 -23.44 12.98 28.28
C GLN A 293 -24.32 12.01 29.08
N LEU A 294 -24.80 10.93 28.46
CA LEU A 294 -25.64 9.93 29.10
C LEU A 294 -24.83 9.01 30.02
N ALA A 295 -23.65 8.59 29.58
CA ALA A 295 -22.76 7.67 30.28
C ALA A 295 -21.33 8.25 30.32
N PRO A 296 -20.98 9.05 31.34
CA PRO A 296 -19.70 9.78 31.41
C PRO A 296 -18.43 8.89 31.40
N ARG A 297 -18.56 7.58 31.63
CA ARG A 297 -17.45 6.62 31.55
C ARG A 297 -17.45 5.80 30.26
N ALA A 298 -18.36 6.08 29.33
CA ALA A 298 -18.46 5.31 28.10
C ALA A 298 -17.22 5.48 27.23
N VAL A 299 -16.75 4.37 26.69
CA VAL A 299 -15.68 4.29 25.71
C VAL A 299 -16.20 3.47 24.53
N LEU A 300 -15.90 3.89 23.31
CA LEU A 300 -16.22 3.14 22.09
C LEU A 300 -15.14 2.09 21.78
N PRO A 301 -15.41 1.13 20.87
CA PRO A 301 -14.39 0.26 20.32
C PRO A 301 -13.16 1.02 19.84
N LEU A 302 -11.96 0.46 19.98
CA LEU A 302 -10.66 1.09 19.71
C LEU A 302 -10.64 1.96 18.45
N THR A 303 -11.01 1.40 17.31
CA THR A 303 -11.01 2.12 16.02
C THR A 303 -12.06 3.23 15.99
N GLN A 304 -13.26 2.98 16.54
CA GLN A 304 -14.33 3.98 16.58
C GLN A 304 -13.98 5.15 17.49
N GLN A 305 -13.41 4.85 18.67
CA GLN A 305 -12.98 5.88 19.64
C GLN A 305 -11.90 6.78 19.02
N LEU A 306 -10.93 6.17 18.33
CA LEU A 306 -9.84 6.90 17.68
C LEU A 306 -10.33 7.72 16.49
N ASP A 307 -11.19 7.16 15.64
CA ASP A 307 -11.73 7.86 14.47
C ASP A 307 -12.65 9.02 14.87
N VAL A 308 -13.45 8.86 15.95
CA VAL A 308 -14.24 9.93 16.53
C VAL A 308 -13.36 11.04 17.10
N ALA A 309 -12.30 10.70 17.84
CA ALA A 309 -11.34 11.68 18.37
C ALA A 309 -10.64 12.45 17.25
N ASN A 310 -10.19 11.74 16.20
CA ASN A 310 -9.59 12.34 15.00
C ASN A 310 -10.58 13.27 14.27
N TYR A 311 -11.85 12.87 14.14
CA TYR A 311 -12.87 13.71 13.53
C TYR A 311 -13.12 14.98 14.35
N LEU A 312 -13.29 14.86 15.68
CA LEU A 312 -13.50 16.00 16.57
C LEU A 312 -12.32 17.00 16.49
N MET A 313 -11.08 16.46 16.38
CA MET A 313 -9.89 17.29 16.15
C MET A 313 -9.96 18.04 14.83
N SER A 314 -10.31 17.36 13.74
CA SER A 314 -10.43 17.97 12.40
C SER A 314 -11.57 18.97 12.29
N ALA A 315 -12.63 18.79 13.10
CA ALA A 315 -13.76 19.69 13.21
C ALA A 315 -13.53 20.85 14.23
N GLU A 316 -12.28 21.03 14.68
CA GLU A 316 -11.85 22.08 15.62
C GLU A 316 -12.56 22.04 16.99
N GLN A 317 -13.17 20.90 17.34
CA GLN A 317 -13.80 20.68 18.65
C GLN A 317 -12.73 20.20 19.66
N TYR A 318 -11.71 21.02 19.88
CA TYR A 318 -10.53 20.66 20.65
C TYR A 318 -10.79 20.13 22.07
N PRO A 319 -11.72 20.70 22.88
CA PRO A 319 -12.02 20.16 24.21
C PRO A 319 -12.60 18.74 24.15
N ALA A 320 -13.53 18.50 23.22
CA ALA A 320 -14.15 17.19 23.04
C ALA A 320 -13.18 16.16 22.45
N ALA A 321 -12.28 16.61 21.54
CA ALA A 321 -11.21 15.77 21.01
C ALA A 321 -10.23 15.33 22.11
N ALA A 322 -9.82 16.26 22.98
CA ALA A 322 -8.93 15.96 24.11
C ALA A 322 -9.58 14.93 25.07
N ASP A 323 -10.84 15.11 25.46
CA ASP A 323 -11.57 14.16 26.31
C ASP A 323 -11.65 12.77 25.62
N ALA A 324 -11.94 12.72 24.33
CA ALA A 324 -12.02 11.47 23.59
C ALA A 324 -10.68 10.73 23.52
N TYR A 325 -9.54 11.43 23.32
CA TYR A 325 -8.20 10.86 23.36
C TYR A 325 -7.78 10.44 24.77
N GLU A 326 -8.13 11.18 25.81
CA GLU A 326 -7.83 10.79 27.21
C GLU A 326 -8.57 9.52 27.61
N ARG A 327 -9.85 9.38 27.23
CA ARG A 327 -10.61 8.13 27.41
C ARG A 327 -9.97 6.99 26.66
N PHE A 328 -9.48 7.26 25.43
CA PHE A 328 -8.71 6.26 24.69
C PHE A 328 -7.48 5.80 25.46
N LEU A 329 -6.65 6.73 25.97
CA LEU A 329 -5.45 6.39 26.76
C LEU A 329 -5.79 5.60 28.02
N ALA A 330 -6.83 6.01 28.74
CA ALA A 330 -7.25 5.36 29.97
C ALA A 330 -7.71 3.90 29.76
N HIS A 331 -8.31 3.61 28.58
CA HIS A 331 -8.88 2.29 28.31
C HIS A 331 -7.97 1.40 27.47
N TYR A 332 -7.20 1.97 26.56
CA TYR A 332 -6.35 1.28 25.59
C TYR A 332 -4.85 1.55 25.82
N GLY A 333 -4.41 1.55 27.09
CA GLY A 333 -3.05 1.89 27.49
C GLY A 333 -1.92 1.02 26.91
N THR A 334 -2.23 -0.15 26.34
CA THR A 334 -1.29 -1.04 25.66
C THR A 334 -1.28 -0.88 24.14
N TYR A 335 -1.93 0.17 23.61
CA TYR A 335 -1.95 0.42 22.18
C TYR A 335 -0.55 0.74 21.64
N GLN A 336 -0.14 0.08 20.54
CA GLN A 336 1.23 0.15 20.02
C GLN A 336 1.70 1.56 19.60
N TYR A 337 0.77 2.48 19.31
CA TYR A 337 1.05 3.89 18.96
C TYR A 337 0.59 4.85 20.05
N ILE A 338 0.73 4.46 21.30
CA ILE A 338 0.29 5.27 22.45
C ILE A 338 1.04 6.61 22.52
N GLY A 339 2.32 6.62 22.12
CA GLY A 339 3.14 7.83 22.02
C GLY A 339 2.58 8.85 21.03
N ASP A 340 1.97 8.41 19.91
CA ASP A 340 1.32 9.28 18.95
C ASP A 340 0.08 9.96 19.54
N ILE A 341 -0.70 9.22 20.32
CA ILE A 341 -1.88 9.78 21.01
C ILE A 341 -1.47 10.81 22.07
N LYS A 342 -0.42 10.52 22.82
CA LYS A 342 0.13 11.48 23.81
C LYS A 342 0.70 12.72 23.11
N LEU A 343 1.36 12.58 21.97
CA LEU A 343 1.81 13.71 21.15
C LEU A 343 0.62 14.58 20.73
N MET A 344 -0.45 13.97 20.22
CA MET A 344 -1.67 14.70 19.81
C MET A 344 -2.28 15.47 20.97
N LEU A 345 -2.40 14.85 22.16
CA LEU A 345 -2.88 15.52 23.37
C LEU A 345 -1.98 16.68 23.77
N GLY A 346 -0.66 16.49 23.74
CA GLY A 346 0.29 17.56 24.01
C GLY A 346 0.13 18.75 23.07
N LEU A 347 -0.09 18.49 21.77
CA LEU A 347 -0.37 19.53 20.78
C LEU A 347 -1.72 20.22 21.02
N ILE A 348 -2.77 19.47 21.32
CA ILE A 348 -4.10 20.03 21.60
C ILE A 348 -4.03 20.96 22.83
N TYR A 349 -3.45 20.50 23.93
CA TYR A 349 -3.35 21.29 25.15
C TYR A 349 -2.43 22.51 24.98
N GLY A 350 -1.30 22.36 24.29
CA GLY A 350 -0.33 23.46 24.14
C GLY A 350 -0.71 24.52 23.11
N ARG A 351 -1.28 24.12 21.98
CA ARG A 351 -1.59 25.05 20.88
C ARG A 351 -2.99 25.63 20.95
N TYR A 352 -3.98 24.80 21.30
CA TYR A 352 -5.40 25.16 21.17
C TYR A 352 -6.08 25.47 22.50
N LEU A 353 -5.80 24.68 23.54
CA LEU A 353 -6.47 24.83 24.84
C LEU A 353 -5.69 25.69 25.84
N ARG A 354 -4.40 26.02 25.53
CA ARG A 354 -3.52 26.85 26.37
C ARG A 354 -3.36 26.32 27.80
N GLN A 355 -3.34 25.03 27.96
CA GLN A 355 -3.10 24.33 29.22
C GLN A 355 -1.67 23.78 29.25
N ASP A 356 -0.71 24.69 29.47
CA ASP A 356 0.73 24.42 29.27
C ASP A 356 1.24 23.31 30.19
N ASP A 357 0.73 23.16 31.42
CA ASP A 357 1.10 22.07 32.35
C ASP A 357 0.74 20.68 31.80
N ARG A 358 -0.49 20.55 31.29
CA ARG A 358 -0.96 19.30 30.68
C ARG A 358 -0.23 18.98 29.38
N ALA A 359 0.03 20.02 28.58
CA ALA A 359 0.80 19.90 27.34
C ALA A 359 2.20 19.37 27.61
N GLU A 360 2.92 19.94 28.60
CA GLU A 360 4.26 19.50 28.98
C GLU A 360 4.29 18.06 29.47
N ALA A 361 3.31 17.68 30.30
CA ALA A 361 3.19 16.31 30.80
C ALA A 361 3.01 15.29 29.67
N PHE A 362 2.09 15.55 28.73
CA PHE A 362 1.84 14.65 27.59
C PHE A 362 2.99 14.62 26.59
N LEU A 363 3.61 15.75 26.26
CA LEU A 363 4.75 15.79 25.33
C LEU A 363 5.98 15.08 25.90
N SER A 364 6.23 15.22 27.20
CA SER A 364 7.34 14.51 27.87
C SER A 364 7.13 13.00 27.87
N GLN A 365 5.91 12.53 28.12
CA GLN A 365 5.57 11.11 28.03
C GLN A 365 5.65 10.61 26.58
N ALA A 366 5.19 11.40 25.62
CA ALA A 366 5.26 11.05 24.20
C ALA A 366 6.70 10.82 23.76
N LEU A 367 7.65 11.67 24.16
CA LEU A 367 9.08 11.52 23.81
C LEU A 367 9.68 10.18 24.23
N ALA A 368 9.24 9.62 25.35
CA ALA A 368 9.74 8.33 25.84
C ALA A 368 9.18 7.12 25.04
N GLU A 369 8.09 7.30 24.32
CA GLU A 369 7.34 6.22 23.66
C GLU A 369 7.28 6.34 22.13
N LEU A 370 7.64 7.49 21.55
CA LEU A 370 7.68 7.69 20.11
C LEU A 370 8.85 6.94 19.47
N LEU A 371 8.57 6.20 18.40
CA LEU A 371 9.57 5.46 17.63
C LEU A 371 10.10 6.25 16.42
N ASP A 372 9.40 7.30 16.01
CA ASP A 372 9.70 8.11 14.82
C ASP A 372 10.47 9.36 15.22
N GLU A 373 11.69 9.54 14.66
CA GLU A 373 12.56 10.68 14.97
C GLU A 373 11.93 12.03 14.63
N SER A 374 11.15 12.12 13.54
CA SER A 374 10.51 13.38 13.13
C SER A 374 9.42 13.79 14.12
N LYS A 375 8.70 12.84 14.71
CA LYS A 375 7.71 13.09 15.75
C LYS A 375 8.35 13.42 17.09
N GLN A 376 9.49 12.80 17.41
CA GLN A 376 10.28 13.17 18.58
C GLN A 376 10.79 14.61 18.48
N GLU A 377 11.28 15.01 17.30
CA GLU A 377 11.75 16.38 17.07
C GLU A 377 10.61 17.40 17.19
N LEU A 378 9.42 17.05 16.66
CA LEU A 378 8.22 17.87 16.85
C LEU A 378 7.88 18.04 18.35
N ALA A 379 7.91 16.94 19.12
CA ALA A 379 7.64 16.99 20.56
C ALA A 379 8.65 17.85 21.31
N ARG A 380 9.95 17.75 20.99
CA ARG A 380 11.02 18.60 21.57
C ARG A 380 10.78 20.07 21.28
N THR A 381 10.52 20.39 20.00
CA THR A 381 10.25 21.75 19.57
C THR A 381 9.06 22.37 20.30
N GLU A 382 8.00 21.63 20.51
CA GLU A 382 6.82 22.11 21.24
C GLU A 382 7.10 22.29 22.73
N LEU A 383 7.87 21.39 23.35
CA LEU A 383 8.32 21.54 24.73
C LEU A 383 9.18 22.79 24.93
N GLU A 384 10.09 23.10 24.02
CA GLU A 384 10.89 24.32 24.05
C GLU A 384 10.02 25.58 23.94
N LYS A 385 9.03 25.59 23.04
CA LYS A 385 8.06 26.68 22.93
C LYS A 385 7.25 26.90 24.22
N LEU A 386 6.85 25.82 24.91
CA LEU A 386 6.15 25.89 26.18
C LEU A 386 7.05 26.53 27.26
N ARG A 387 8.30 26.07 27.36
CA ARG A 387 9.29 26.63 28.31
C ARG A 387 9.56 28.10 28.08
N HIS A 388 9.70 28.50 26.82
CA HIS A 388 9.88 29.91 26.45
C HIS A 388 8.66 30.79 26.80
N ARG A 389 7.45 30.23 26.73
CA ARG A 389 6.22 30.93 27.14
C ARG A 389 6.13 31.13 28.65
N ARG A 390 6.64 30.18 29.46
CA ARG A 390 6.66 30.25 30.93
C ARG A 390 7.74 31.15 31.51
N GLY A 391 8.81 31.38 30.74
CA GLY A 391 9.92 32.26 31.17
C GLY A 391 9.67 33.74 30.89
N ARG A 392 8.51 34.06 30.33
CA ARG A 392 8.04 35.44 30.10
C ARG A 392 6.85 35.75 31.02
#